data_ecbd07dfd21db024536148cbe531c0f1
#
_entry.id   ecbd07dfd21db024536148cbe531c0f1
#
_cell.length_a   1.000
_cell.length_b   1.000
_cell.length_c   1.000
_cell.angle_alpha   90.00
_cell.angle_beta   90.00
_cell.angle_gamma   90.00
#
_symmetry.space_group_name_H-M   'P 1'
#
loop_
_entity.id
_entity.type
_entity.pdbx_description
1 polymer ?
#
loop_
_entity_poly.entity_id
_entity_poly.type
_entity_poly.pdbx_seq_one_letter_code
_entity_poly.pdbx_strand_id
1 'polypeptide(L)'
;MKLHKISLAVLVGLGTLASCDSKLDVSNPNQQTTATFGNDVESLEENVIAAYNHIRMEGTYARVGYTLDVCRGDEVWNSSQVWYMPFDDLNAPFTDEIGQWSWRDWYYTINVCNYTITRCGEDNSVLSETMKRIKGQMLFLRGLAYYNLTGYYQNPILISDYNTYSTLDGLYGTNSTYDEAWDQVEKDFAEAMTLLPSRDAGGQWALGRATNGAAAGYYARALMMRHKYSEALAVLKDIIGGKYGHYELMKNYGDNFREGSAYENNAESLFEIQYLDYGSQGTDDEWTPVNTSPNATQGHAVESNFGPGDMGGWADLSASPWLYQLFKSEKTTSGSLDPRLYWTIGTYEPEWDGFEYGNVCYTVPMTADAPVVTNNNNGGLPIAKNTNLRTGLYDKVVTGLHCGINLRMMRYSDVLLRAAECENEVNGPTQQAIDWINQVRNRAGLADLKLADFSGNADKLFEQIANVERPKEFGCEFGRGFDLVRWGFFYSADRLQQIKEHGTFRRTNDKTRVKEPVSYAEVGLDPELKSSYDSWIQGHEFFPIYQGTLNDNPNLVGNSANKSESNADKLYGPVHPVVNLK
;
A
#
# COMPACT_ATOMS: atom_id res chain seq x y z
N MET A 1 -3.42 -76.34 39.17
CA MET A 1 -2.22 -75.45 39.14
C MET A 1 -2.11 -74.55 37.92
N LYS A 2 -3.01 -74.57 36.93
CA LYS A 2 -2.95 -73.73 35.71
C LYS A 2 -3.85 -72.47 35.77
N LEU A 3 -4.89 -72.45 36.59
CA LEU A 3 -5.80 -71.29 36.68
C LEU A 3 -5.25 -70.11 37.50
N HIS A 4 -4.39 -70.36 38.52
CA HIS A 4 -3.84 -69.28 39.34
C HIS A 4 -2.74 -68.47 38.65
N LYS A 5 -2.08 -69.02 37.62
CA LYS A 5 -1.06 -68.29 36.82
C LYS A 5 -1.68 -67.35 35.79
N ILE A 6 -2.90 -67.62 35.33
CA ILE A 6 -3.60 -66.75 34.36
C ILE A 6 -4.22 -65.55 35.10
N SER A 7 -4.77 -65.75 36.30
CA SER A 7 -5.31 -64.64 37.11
C SER A 7 -4.22 -63.64 37.57
N LEU A 8 -3.01 -64.07 37.81
CA LEU A 8 -1.93 -63.19 38.22
C LEU A 8 -1.35 -62.40 37.02
N ALA A 9 -1.34 -63.00 35.81
CA ALA A 9 -0.90 -62.30 34.59
C ALA A 9 -1.92 -61.24 34.14
N VAL A 10 -3.23 -61.47 34.32
CA VAL A 10 -4.28 -60.50 34.03
C VAL A 10 -4.28 -59.34 35.03
N LEU A 11 -4.01 -59.60 36.32
CA LEU A 11 -3.92 -58.53 37.33
C LEU A 11 -2.68 -57.65 37.16
N VAL A 12 -1.55 -58.21 36.69
CA VAL A 12 -0.34 -57.43 36.39
C VAL A 12 -0.49 -56.63 35.08
N GLY A 13 -1.20 -57.17 34.08
CA GLY A 13 -1.48 -56.49 32.82
C GLY A 13 -2.49 -55.32 32.97
N LEU A 14 -3.43 -55.39 33.94
CA LEU A 14 -4.34 -54.29 34.22
C LEU A 14 -3.76 -53.19 35.12
N GLY A 15 -2.71 -53.50 35.90
CA GLY A 15 -2.01 -52.53 36.73
C GLY A 15 -1.01 -51.66 35.98
N THR A 16 -0.60 -52.04 34.75
CA THR A 16 0.30 -51.24 33.93
C THR A 16 -0.38 -50.27 32.97
N LEU A 17 -1.74 -50.35 32.84
CA LEU A 17 -2.49 -49.39 32.02
C LEU A 17 -3.01 -48.19 32.82
N ALA A 18 -2.86 -48.18 34.13
CA ALA A 18 -3.33 -47.09 35.00
C ALA A 18 -2.25 -46.09 35.46
N SER A 19 -1.06 -46.19 34.90
CA SER A 19 0.06 -45.31 35.30
C SER A 19 0.67 -44.72 34.05
N CYS A 20 0.26 -43.51 33.68
CA CYS A 20 1.06 -42.51 32.96
C CYS A 20 0.23 -41.42 32.24
N ASP A 21 -0.99 -41.09 32.70
CA ASP A 21 -1.67 -39.94 32.10
C ASP A 21 -1.18 -38.60 32.67
N SER A 22 -0.72 -38.54 33.90
CA SER A 22 -0.34 -37.28 34.55
C SER A 22 1.17 -36.93 34.46
N LYS A 23 2.00 -37.80 33.88
CA LYS A 23 3.45 -37.53 33.72
C LYS A 23 3.88 -37.23 32.28
N LEU A 24 2.96 -37.33 31.32
CA LEU A 24 3.21 -36.97 29.93
C LEU A 24 2.81 -35.51 29.60
N ASP A 25 2.04 -34.88 30.47
CA ASP A 25 1.76 -33.43 30.41
C ASP A 25 2.85 -32.64 31.16
N VAL A 26 4.10 -32.79 30.75
CA VAL A 26 5.14 -31.86 31.16
C VAL A 26 5.03 -30.64 30.24
N SER A 27 4.23 -29.66 30.65
CA SER A 27 4.32 -28.33 30.07
C SER A 27 5.77 -27.83 30.30
N ASN A 28 6.46 -27.49 29.22
CA ASN A 28 7.78 -26.86 29.32
C ASN A 28 7.60 -25.52 30.06
N PRO A 29 8.14 -25.36 31.29
CA PRO A 29 7.94 -24.12 32.05
C PRO A 29 8.58 -22.88 31.39
N ASN A 30 9.43 -23.11 30.39
CA ASN A 30 10.10 -22.05 29.61
C ASN A 30 9.45 -21.82 28.25
N GLN A 31 8.33 -22.48 27.97
CA GLN A 31 7.59 -22.29 26.72
C GLN A 31 6.17 -21.80 27.04
N GLN A 32 5.83 -20.60 26.58
CA GLN A 32 4.48 -20.10 26.69
C GLN A 32 3.54 -21.02 25.90
N THR A 33 2.42 -21.38 26.52
CA THR A 33 1.37 -22.18 25.87
C THR A 33 0.24 -21.24 25.41
N THR A 34 -0.58 -21.67 24.48
CA THR A 34 -1.77 -20.92 24.05
C THR A 34 -2.75 -20.61 25.21
N ALA A 35 -2.67 -21.35 26.31
CA ALA A 35 -3.47 -21.12 27.52
C ALA A 35 -2.87 -20.04 28.45
N THR A 36 -1.56 -19.79 28.38
CA THR A 36 -0.85 -18.82 29.24
C THR A 36 -0.47 -17.55 28.51
N PHE A 37 -0.26 -17.62 27.20
CA PHE A 37 0.06 -16.47 26.35
C PHE A 37 -1.14 -15.52 26.23
N GLY A 38 -0.91 -14.22 26.29
CA GLY A 38 -1.96 -13.19 26.16
C GLY A 38 -2.78 -12.95 27.44
N ASN A 39 -2.36 -13.48 28.59
CA ASN A 39 -3.05 -13.25 29.87
C ASN A 39 -2.51 -12.02 30.64
N ASP A 40 -1.45 -11.41 30.17
CA ASP A 40 -0.85 -10.21 30.74
C ASP A 40 -0.57 -9.16 29.66
N VAL A 41 -0.35 -7.93 30.09
CA VAL A 41 -0.12 -6.77 29.20
C VAL A 41 1.15 -6.94 28.37
N GLU A 42 2.19 -7.57 28.92
CA GLU A 42 3.48 -7.76 28.27
C GLU A 42 3.36 -8.69 27.05
N SER A 43 2.69 -9.82 27.20
CA SER A 43 2.45 -10.75 26.09
C SER A 43 1.51 -10.16 25.01
N LEU A 44 0.58 -9.29 25.40
CA LEU A 44 -0.25 -8.56 24.43
C LEU A 44 0.55 -7.49 23.66
N GLU A 45 1.51 -6.82 24.29
CA GLU A 45 2.46 -5.92 23.61
C GLU A 45 3.38 -6.68 22.64
N GLU A 46 3.80 -7.90 22.96
CA GLU A 46 4.54 -8.76 22.02
C GLU A 46 3.70 -9.07 20.77
N ASN A 47 2.40 -9.30 20.92
CA ASN A 47 1.50 -9.46 19.78
C ASN A 47 1.36 -8.18 18.94
N VAL A 48 1.36 -7.01 19.57
CA VAL A 48 1.39 -5.74 18.83
C VAL A 48 2.64 -5.67 17.95
N ILE A 49 3.80 -6.00 18.49
CA ILE A 49 5.06 -6.03 17.73
C ILE A 49 4.97 -7.05 16.59
N ALA A 50 4.44 -8.25 16.86
CA ALA A 50 4.24 -9.27 15.84
C ALA A 50 3.32 -8.79 14.70
N ALA A 51 2.21 -8.11 15.02
CA ALA A 51 1.30 -7.57 14.02
C ALA A 51 1.96 -6.48 13.14
N TYR A 52 2.78 -5.58 13.73
CA TYR A 52 3.59 -4.64 12.94
C TYR A 52 4.65 -5.35 12.09
N ASN A 53 5.19 -6.47 12.54
CA ASN A 53 6.10 -7.27 11.73
C ASN A 53 5.38 -7.91 10.53
N HIS A 54 4.14 -8.39 10.72
CA HIS A 54 3.37 -9.00 9.65
C HIS A 54 3.03 -8.03 8.51
N ILE A 55 2.82 -6.74 8.77
CA ILE A 55 2.62 -5.76 7.69
C ILE A 55 3.91 -5.44 6.91
N ARG A 56 5.06 -5.99 7.32
CA ARG A 56 6.34 -5.94 6.61
C ARG A 56 6.70 -7.28 5.94
N MET A 57 5.77 -8.22 5.83
CA MET A 57 5.97 -9.45 5.09
C MET A 57 6.02 -9.18 3.58
N GLU A 58 6.54 -10.13 2.83
CA GLU A 58 6.69 -10.00 1.39
C GLU A 58 5.37 -9.78 0.67
N GLY A 59 4.32 -10.52 1.03
CA GLY A 59 2.97 -10.36 0.47
C GLY A 59 2.24 -9.10 0.94
N THR A 60 2.76 -8.37 1.93
CA THR A 60 2.24 -7.08 2.38
C THR A 60 3.08 -5.94 1.79
N TYR A 61 3.83 -5.18 2.62
CA TYR A 61 4.49 -3.96 2.14
C TYR A 61 6.00 -4.11 1.89
N ALA A 62 6.64 -5.25 2.24
CA ALA A 62 8.08 -5.36 2.03
C ALA A 62 8.45 -5.49 0.54
N ARG A 63 7.56 -6.07 -0.30
CA ARG A 63 7.82 -6.20 -1.73
C ARG A 63 6.53 -6.37 -2.54
N VAL A 64 5.93 -7.57 -2.54
CA VAL A 64 4.87 -7.98 -3.48
C VAL A 64 3.62 -7.12 -3.33
N GLY A 65 3.06 -7.00 -2.12
CA GLY A 65 1.83 -6.25 -1.92
C GLY A 65 1.95 -4.77 -2.28
N TYR A 66 3.09 -4.14 -1.96
CA TYR A 66 3.37 -2.78 -2.38
C TYR A 66 3.48 -2.64 -3.90
N THR A 67 4.23 -3.55 -4.53
CA THR A 67 4.46 -3.54 -5.99
C THR A 67 3.17 -3.82 -6.76
N LEU A 68 2.34 -4.75 -6.28
CA LEU A 68 1.03 -5.06 -6.89
C LEU A 68 0.08 -3.84 -6.88
N ASP A 69 0.13 -3.00 -5.85
CA ASP A 69 -0.67 -1.76 -5.85
C ASP A 69 -0.14 -0.75 -6.85
N VAL A 70 1.16 -0.49 -6.80
CA VAL A 70 1.80 0.53 -7.64
C VAL A 70 1.64 0.20 -9.13
N CYS A 71 1.80 -1.07 -9.53
CA CYS A 71 1.67 -1.47 -10.93
C CYS A 71 0.23 -1.39 -11.48
N ARG A 72 -0.80 -1.28 -10.63
CA ARG A 72 -2.19 -1.04 -11.07
C ARG A 72 -2.46 0.41 -11.46
N GLY A 73 -1.53 1.31 -11.16
CA GLY A 73 -1.66 2.73 -11.50
C GLY A 73 -1.20 3.04 -12.92
N ASP A 74 -1.86 3.99 -13.58
CA ASP A 74 -1.51 4.49 -14.92
C ASP A 74 -0.21 5.34 -14.95
N GLU A 75 0.45 5.46 -13.81
CA GLU A 75 1.68 6.22 -13.58
C GLU A 75 2.94 5.38 -13.80
N VAL A 76 2.81 4.06 -13.84
CA VAL A 76 3.90 3.09 -13.99
C VAL A 76 3.51 1.99 -14.97
N TRP A 77 4.49 1.19 -15.37
CA TRP A 77 4.31 -0.02 -16.14
C TRP A 77 5.36 -1.05 -15.77
N ASN A 78 5.03 -2.34 -15.93
CA ASN A 78 5.97 -3.42 -15.70
C ASN A 78 6.97 -3.52 -16.87
N SER A 79 8.24 -3.32 -16.56
CA SER A 79 9.29 -3.29 -17.58
C SER A 79 9.99 -4.64 -17.78
N SER A 80 10.02 -5.53 -16.81
CA SER A 80 10.80 -6.76 -16.91
C SER A 80 10.22 -7.99 -16.23
N GLN A 81 9.46 -7.83 -15.13
CA GLN A 81 9.11 -8.96 -14.27
C GLN A 81 7.80 -9.64 -14.71
N VAL A 82 7.94 -10.85 -15.22
CA VAL A 82 6.80 -11.64 -15.71
C VAL A 82 5.75 -11.96 -14.66
N TRP A 83 6.11 -11.95 -13.37
CA TRP A 83 5.17 -12.22 -12.27
C TRP A 83 4.21 -11.05 -12.01
N TYR A 84 4.67 -9.80 -12.20
CA TYR A 84 3.82 -8.63 -12.00
C TYR A 84 3.05 -8.23 -13.26
N MET A 85 3.49 -8.72 -14.44
CA MET A 85 2.89 -8.34 -15.72
C MET A 85 1.38 -8.61 -15.82
N PRO A 86 0.85 -9.76 -15.36
CA PRO A 86 -0.60 -9.99 -15.40
C PRO A 86 -1.40 -9.03 -14.50
N PHE A 87 -0.79 -8.53 -13.42
CA PHE A 87 -1.42 -7.57 -12.51
C PHE A 87 -1.35 -6.14 -13.03
N ASP A 88 -0.25 -5.77 -13.68
CA ASP A 88 -0.09 -4.52 -14.42
C ASP A 88 -1.09 -4.44 -15.59
N ASP A 89 -1.19 -5.52 -16.36
CA ASP A 89 -2.11 -5.63 -17.49
C ASP A 89 -3.60 -5.82 -17.07
N LEU A 90 -3.90 -5.84 -15.77
CA LEU A 90 -5.22 -6.13 -15.20
C LEU A 90 -5.89 -7.37 -15.84
N ASN A 91 -5.11 -8.42 -15.99
CA ASN A 91 -5.52 -9.70 -16.56
C ASN A 91 -4.86 -10.88 -15.82
N ALA A 92 -4.75 -10.76 -14.50
CA ALA A 92 -4.15 -11.80 -13.67
C ALA A 92 -5.01 -13.07 -13.69
N PRO A 93 -4.44 -14.23 -14.04
CA PRO A 93 -5.18 -15.49 -13.98
C PRO A 93 -5.33 -15.94 -12.52
N PHE A 94 -6.46 -16.57 -12.19
CA PHE A 94 -6.71 -17.11 -10.84
C PHE A 94 -5.79 -18.28 -10.45
N THR A 95 -4.91 -18.71 -11.34
CA THR A 95 -3.84 -19.70 -11.09
C THR A 95 -2.51 -19.07 -10.73
N ASP A 96 -2.39 -17.73 -10.72
CA ASP A 96 -1.16 -17.02 -10.37
C ASP A 96 -0.98 -16.98 -8.85
N GLU A 97 0.13 -17.50 -8.36
CA GLU A 97 0.42 -17.61 -6.92
C GLU A 97 0.81 -16.28 -6.28
N ILE A 98 1.26 -15.30 -7.04
CA ILE A 98 1.74 -14.01 -6.48
C ILE A 98 0.60 -13.28 -5.75
N GLY A 99 -0.59 -13.27 -6.31
CA GLY A 99 -1.78 -12.73 -5.65
C GLY A 99 -2.10 -13.46 -4.34
N GLN A 100 -1.84 -14.78 -4.26
CA GLN A 100 -2.04 -15.54 -3.02
C GLN A 100 -1.16 -15.06 -1.86
N TRP A 101 0.07 -14.61 -2.14
CA TRP A 101 0.97 -14.15 -1.08
C TRP A 101 0.38 -12.96 -0.34
N SER A 102 -0.16 -11.98 -1.05
CA SER A 102 -0.83 -10.84 -0.43
C SER A 102 -2.08 -11.28 0.37
N TRP A 103 -2.93 -12.12 -0.21
CA TRP A 103 -4.09 -12.67 0.50
C TRP A 103 -3.70 -13.33 1.82
N ARG A 104 -2.78 -14.28 1.79
CA ARG A 104 -2.31 -15.05 2.96
C ARG A 104 -1.72 -14.16 4.05
N ASP A 105 -0.82 -13.26 3.68
CA ASP A 105 -0.06 -12.48 4.64
C ASP A 105 -0.93 -11.45 5.37
N TRP A 106 -1.95 -10.90 4.71
CA TRP A 106 -2.96 -10.10 5.37
C TRP A 106 -3.80 -10.91 6.36
N TYR A 107 -4.14 -12.17 6.06
CA TYR A 107 -4.84 -13.01 7.03
C TYR A 107 -3.97 -13.42 8.22
N TYR A 108 -2.66 -13.52 8.09
CA TYR A 108 -1.77 -13.66 9.25
C TYR A 108 -1.86 -12.43 10.16
N THR A 109 -1.86 -11.23 9.59
CA THR A 109 -2.06 -9.99 10.36
C THR A 109 -3.42 -10.00 11.09
N ILE A 110 -4.49 -10.36 10.40
CA ILE A 110 -5.85 -10.44 10.97
C ILE A 110 -5.91 -11.43 12.14
N ASN A 111 -5.27 -12.59 12.00
CA ASN A 111 -5.29 -13.61 13.04
C ASN A 111 -4.67 -13.12 14.36
N VAL A 112 -3.49 -12.49 14.30
CA VAL A 112 -2.84 -11.92 15.49
C VAL A 112 -3.67 -10.78 16.08
N CYS A 113 -4.25 -9.93 15.24
CA CYS A 113 -5.13 -8.86 15.68
C CYS A 113 -6.37 -9.40 16.39
N ASN A 114 -7.06 -10.38 15.81
CA ASN A 114 -8.26 -10.98 16.38
C ASN A 114 -7.97 -11.62 17.74
N TYR A 115 -6.88 -12.37 17.87
CA TYR A 115 -6.47 -12.95 19.14
C TYR A 115 -6.34 -11.88 20.24
N THR A 116 -5.62 -10.81 19.95
CA THR A 116 -5.36 -9.75 20.92
C THR A 116 -6.62 -8.93 21.23
N ILE A 117 -7.41 -8.57 20.24
CA ILE A 117 -8.69 -7.85 20.43
C ILE A 117 -9.64 -8.65 21.32
N THR A 118 -9.76 -9.97 21.08
CA THR A 118 -10.59 -10.86 21.89
C THR A 118 -10.13 -10.88 23.35
N ARG A 119 -8.80 -10.86 23.60
CA ARG A 119 -8.24 -10.81 24.97
C ARG A 119 -8.44 -9.45 25.64
N CYS A 120 -8.45 -8.35 24.91
CA CYS A 120 -8.80 -7.04 25.46
C CYS A 120 -10.26 -6.95 25.91
N GLY A 121 -11.17 -7.72 25.31
CA GLY A 121 -12.61 -7.66 25.57
C GLY A 121 -13.34 -6.56 24.81
N GLU A 122 -14.67 -6.57 24.89
CA GLU A 122 -15.54 -5.68 24.11
C GLU A 122 -15.77 -4.32 24.78
N ASP A 123 -15.86 -4.28 26.10
CA ASP A 123 -16.17 -3.03 26.85
C ASP A 123 -14.93 -2.16 27.07
N ASN A 124 -14.77 -1.17 26.21
CA ASN A 124 -13.66 -0.20 26.29
C ASN A 124 -13.68 0.66 27.57
N SER A 125 -14.82 0.78 28.23
CA SER A 125 -14.97 1.64 29.41
C SER A 125 -14.24 1.10 30.64
N VAL A 126 -14.02 -0.22 30.70
CA VAL A 126 -13.31 -0.89 31.79
C VAL A 126 -11.82 -1.09 31.51
N LEU A 127 -11.34 -0.79 30.31
CA LEU A 127 -9.94 -0.95 29.93
C LEU A 127 -9.05 0.13 30.53
N SER A 128 -7.85 -0.27 30.99
CA SER A 128 -6.77 0.66 31.28
C SER A 128 -6.31 1.39 30.01
N GLU A 129 -5.66 2.54 30.13
CA GLU A 129 -5.13 3.30 28.99
C GLU A 129 -4.13 2.47 28.16
N THR A 130 -3.34 1.63 28.79
CA THR A 130 -2.43 0.71 28.08
C THR A 130 -3.22 -0.30 27.24
N MET A 131 -4.25 -0.93 27.81
CA MET A 131 -5.10 -1.88 27.10
C MET A 131 -5.88 -1.23 25.95
N LYS A 132 -6.36 0.01 26.13
CA LYS A 132 -6.98 0.78 25.05
C LYS A 132 -6.02 1.00 23.89
N ARG A 133 -4.77 1.37 24.19
CA ARG A 133 -3.72 1.57 23.18
C ARG A 133 -3.34 0.27 22.45
N ILE A 134 -3.26 -0.85 23.16
CA ILE A 134 -3.04 -2.18 22.56
C ILE A 134 -4.21 -2.49 21.60
N LYS A 135 -5.44 -2.45 22.09
CA LYS A 135 -6.64 -2.71 21.29
C LYS A 135 -6.75 -1.78 20.09
N GLY A 136 -6.51 -0.49 20.30
CA GLY A 136 -6.56 0.51 19.23
C GLY A 136 -5.58 0.25 18.10
N GLN A 137 -4.34 -0.17 18.41
CA GLN A 137 -3.36 -0.55 17.40
C GLN A 137 -3.79 -1.81 16.63
N MET A 138 -4.32 -2.81 17.34
CA MET A 138 -4.79 -4.04 16.70
C MET A 138 -6.00 -3.82 15.80
N LEU A 139 -6.93 -2.94 16.20
CA LEU A 139 -8.05 -2.52 15.36
C LEU A 139 -7.54 -1.77 14.12
N PHE A 140 -6.59 -0.85 14.28
CA PHE A 140 -5.99 -0.15 13.14
C PHE A 140 -5.33 -1.12 12.15
N LEU A 141 -4.52 -2.08 12.63
CA LEU A 141 -3.82 -3.05 11.78
C LEU A 141 -4.78 -4.04 11.13
N ARG A 142 -5.86 -4.45 11.82
CA ARG A 142 -6.92 -5.28 11.24
C ARG A 142 -7.72 -4.51 10.18
N GLY A 143 -8.08 -3.28 10.47
CA GLY A 143 -8.70 -2.37 9.50
C GLY A 143 -7.84 -2.17 8.26
N LEU A 144 -6.52 -2.00 8.44
CA LEU A 144 -5.56 -1.89 7.34
C LEU A 144 -5.50 -3.17 6.50
N ALA A 145 -5.51 -4.35 7.14
CA ALA A 145 -5.53 -5.63 6.45
C ALA A 145 -6.80 -5.81 5.63
N TYR A 146 -7.98 -5.53 6.20
CA TYR A 146 -9.23 -5.60 5.46
C TYR A 146 -9.37 -4.51 4.40
N TYR A 147 -8.82 -3.31 4.62
CA TYR A 147 -8.74 -2.26 3.60
C TYR A 147 -8.03 -2.77 2.33
N ASN A 148 -6.87 -3.41 2.50
CA ASN A 148 -6.11 -3.97 1.38
C ASN A 148 -6.82 -5.18 0.76
N LEU A 149 -7.29 -6.13 1.58
CA LEU A 149 -8.01 -7.31 1.08
C LEU A 149 -9.27 -6.93 0.28
N THR A 150 -10.07 -5.98 0.80
CA THR A 150 -11.28 -5.53 0.10
C THR A 150 -10.94 -4.76 -1.18
N GLY A 151 -9.93 -3.89 -1.12
CA GLY A 151 -9.50 -3.11 -2.29
C GLY A 151 -8.82 -3.93 -3.38
N TYR A 152 -8.21 -5.07 -3.03
CA TYR A 152 -7.60 -5.99 -4.01
C TYR A 152 -8.54 -7.09 -4.47
N TYR A 153 -9.28 -7.71 -3.55
CA TYR A 153 -10.05 -8.93 -3.83
C TYR A 153 -11.56 -8.74 -3.75
N GLN A 154 -12.05 -7.53 -3.47
CA GLN A 154 -13.46 -7.18 -3.41
C GLN A 154 -14.24 -7.87 -2.26
N ASN A 155 -14.20 -9.19 -2.19
CA ASN A 155 -15.04 -10.02 -1.32
C ASN A 155 -14.19 -10.94 -0.42
N PRO A 156 -13.41 -10.40 0.56
CA PRO A 156 -12.64 -11.24 1.47
C PRO A 156 -13.54 -12.04 2.42
N ILE A 157 -12.96 -13.02 3.11
CA ILE A 157 -13.62 -13.68 4.24
C ILE A 157 -13.53 -12.76 5.46
N LEU A 158 -14.62 -12.42 6.09
CA LEU A 158 -14.62 -11.66 7.33
C LEU A 158 -14.45 -12.58 8.54
N ILE A 159 -13.35 -12.41 9.24
CA ILE A 159 -13.02 -13.12 10.47
C ILE A 159 -12.74 -12.04 11.52
N SER A 160 -13.73 -11.71 12.34
CA SER A 160 -13.65 -10.65 13.35
C SER A 160 -13.55 -11.15 14.79
N ASP A 161 -13.71 -12.45 15.01
CA ASP A 161 -13.65 -13.10 16.31
C ASP A 161 -12.73 -14.33 16.27
N TYR A 162 -11.73 -14.32 17.14
CA TYR A 162 -10.74 -15.42 17.23
C TYR A 162 -11.40 -16.75 17.66
N ASN A 163 -12.40 -16.72 18.54
CA ASN A 163 -13.02 -17.95 19.01
C ASN A 163 -13.80 -18.67 17.90
N THR A 164 -14.47 -17.93 17.03
CA THR A 164 -15.12 -18.49 15.84
C THR A 164 -14.11 -19.09 14.88
N TYR A 165 -13.00 -18.39 14.62
CA TYR A 165 -11.95 -18.87 13.72
C TYR A 165 -11.25 -20.14 14.22
N SER A 166 -11.20 -20.37 15.53
CA SER A 166 -10.61 -21.58 16.11
C SER A 166 -11.48 -22.84 15.96
N THR A 167 -12.67 -22.73 15.38
CA THR A 167 -13.56 -23.85 15.07
C THR A 167 -13.39 -24.33 13.64
N LEU A 168 -13.72 -25.60 13.35
CA LEU A 168 -13.69 -26.15 11.98
C LEU A 168 -14.60 -25.35 11.02
N ASP A 169 -15.79 -24.97 11.48
CA ASP A 169 -16.73 -24.18 10.66
C ASP A 169 -16.18 -22.77 10.39
N GLY A 170 -15.47 -22.17 11.35
CA GLY A 170 -14.83 -20.87 11.20
C GLY A 170 -13.65 -20.87 10.23
N LEU A 171 -12.96 -22.01 10.06
CA LEU A 171 -11.88 -22.16 9.09
C LEU A 171 -12.36 -22.09 7.62
N TYR A 172 -13.61 -22.45 7.37
CA TYR A 172 -14.21 -22.48 6.03
C TYR A 172 -15.25 -21.36 5.85
N GLY A 173 -14.84 -20.13 6.14
CA GLY A 173 -15.68 -18.95 5.95
C GLY A 173 -16.11 -18.74 4.50
N THR A 174 -17.20 -18.04 4.30
CA THR A 174 -17.70 -17.63 2.97
C THR A 174 -17.19 -16.25 2.59
N ASN A 175 -17.27 -15.89 1.29
CA ASN A 175 -17.06 -14.53 0.86
C ASN A 175 -18.04 -13.57 1.58
N SER A 176 -17.53 -12.44 2.03
CA SER A 176 -18.38 -11.30 2.40
C SER A 176 -18.98 -10.65 1.15
N THR A 177 -20.01 -9.86 1.37
CA THR A 177 -20.38 -8.84 0.39
C THR A 177 -19.36 -7.69 0.43
N TYR A 178 -19.32 -6.88 -0.61
CA TYR A 178 -18.48 -5.69 -0.67
C TYR A 178 -18.82 -4.69 0.45
N ASP A 179 -20.10 -4.50 0.73
CA ASP A 179 -20.55 -3.61 1.80
C ASP A 179 -20.16 -4.11 3.19
N GLU A 180 -20.36 -5.40 3.48
CA GLU A 180 -19.95 -5.98 4.77
C GLU A 180 -18.45 -5.84 5.02
N ALA A 181 -17.64 -6.01 3.96
CA ALA A 181 -16.20 -5.86 4.07
C ALA A 181 -15.80 -4.42 4.40
N TRP A 182 -16.36 -3.44 3.71
CA TRP A 182 -16.11 -2.03 4.02
C TRP A 182 -16.71 -1.59 5.36
N ASP A 183 -17.86 -2.11 5.78
CA ASP A 183 -18.42 -1.86 7.11
C ASP A 183 -17.45 -2.32 8.21
N GLN A 184 -16.76 -3.47 8.02
CA GLN A 184 -15.74 -3.92 8.96
C GLN A 184 -14.53 -2.99 8.99
N VAL A 185 -14.06 -2.52 7.83
CA VAL A 185 -12.95 -1.56 7.71
C VAL A 185 -13.29 -0.25 8.41
N GLU A 186 -14.47 0.31 8.13
CA GLU A 186 -14.94 1.55 8.74
C GLU A 186 -15.05 1.42 10.26
N LYS A 187 -15.63 0.32 10.75
CA LYS A 187 -15.77 0.03 12.16
C LYS A 187 -14.43 -0.02 12.89
N ASP A 188 -13.47 -0.74 12.33
CA ASP A 188 -12.15 -0.90 12.94
C ASP A 188 -11.41 0.43 13.04
N PHE A 189 -11.39 1.24 11.99
CA PHE A 189 -10.73 2.55 12.02
C PHE A 189 -11.47 3.55 12.92
N ALA A 190 -12.80 3.57 12.90
CA ALA A 190 -13.58 4.46 13.76
C ALA A 190 -13.35 4.16 15.25
N GLU A 191 -13.31 2.89 15.66
CA GLU A 191 -13.00 2.51 17.03
C GLU A 191 -11.55 2.82 17.38
N ALA A 192 -10.59 2.52 16.49
CA ALA A 192 -9.17 2.82 16.69
C ALA A 192 -8.93 4.32 16.94
N MET A 193 -9.63 5.22 16.22
CA MET A 193 -9.55 6.66 16.43
C MET A 193 -9.86 7.09 17.86
N THR A 194 -10.72 6.36 18.56
CA THR A 194 -11.13 6.69 19.96
C THR A 194 -10.17 6.15 21.00
N LEU A 195 -9.41 5.11 20.66
CA LEU A 195 -8.54 4.39 21.59
C LEU A 195 -7.06 4.78 21.47
N LEU A 196 -6.67 5.30 20.32
CA LEU A 196 -5.28 5.67 20.05
C LEU A 196 -4.98 7.11 20.48
N PRO A 197 -3.75 7.36 20.95
CA PRO A 197 -3.29 8.73 21.21
C PRO A 197 -2.93 9.43 19.88
N SER A 198 -2.79 10.75 19.95
CA SER A 198 -2.23 11.54 18.86
C SER A 198 -0.70 11.38 18.80
N ARG A 199 -0.10 11.72 17.65
CA ARG A 199 1.36 11.77 17.53
C ARG A 199 2.01 12.75 18.49
N ASP A 200 1.29 13.81 18.92
CA ASP A 200 1.78 14.82 19.85
C ASP A 200 1.98 14.28 21.26
N ALA A 201 1.51 13.06 21.57
CA ALA A 201 1.86 12.35 22.78
C ALA A 201 3.36 11.99 22.85
N GLY A 202 4.09 12.08 21.73
CA GLY A 202 5.53 11.85 21.65
C GLY A 202 5.94 10.40 21.85
N GLY A 203 7.25 10.14 22.01
CA GLY A 203 7.80 8.81 22.19
C GLY A 203 7.45 7.87 21.01
N GLN A 204 7.06 6.64 21.30
CA GLN A 204 6.72 5.65 20.28
C GLN A 204 5.57 6.08 19.34
N TRP A 205 4.70 7.01 19.76
CA TRP A 205 3.58 7.53 18.93
C TRP A 205 4.05 8.54 17.89
N ALA A 206 5.19 9.15 18.09
CA ALA A 206 5.86 9.98 17.10
C ALA A 206 6.86 9.17 16.23
N LEU A 207 7.06 7.88 16.52
CA LEU A 207 8.09 7.03 15.91
C LEU A 207 7.49 5.76 15.27
N GLY A 208 6.37 5.88 14.56
CA GLY A 208 5.84 4.85 13.68
C GLY A 208 4.75 3.95 14.26
N ARG A 209 4.35 4.09 15.54
CA ARG A 209 3.12 3.45 16.03
C ARG A 209 1.90 4.15 15.44
N ALA A 210 0.85 3.37 15.13
CA ALA A 210 -0.42 3.92 14.66
C ALA A 210 -1.01 4.90 15.68
N THR A 211 -1.46 6.04 15.20
CA THR A 211 -2.06 7.12 15.98
C THR A 211 -3.52 7.33 15.61
N ASN A 212 -4.25 8.08 16.39
CA ASN A 212 -5.62 8.46 16.03
C ASN A 212 -5.68 9.25 14.72
N GLY A 213 -4.64 10.04 14.37
CA GLY A 213 -4.55 10.72 13.08
C GLY A 213 -4.34 9.77 11.91
N ALA A 214 -3.54 8.70 12.08
CA ALA A 214 -3.42 7.63 11.10
C ALA A 214 -4.77 6.91 10.89
N ALA A 215 -5.45 6.57 12.00
CA ALA A 215 -6.77 5.92 11.94
C ALA A 215 -7.82 6.81 11.26
N ALA A 216 -7.84 8.12 11.58
CA ALA A 216 -8.73 9.09 10.94
C ALA A 216 -8.49 9.21 9.43
N GLY A 217 -7.22 9.24 9.02
CA GLY A 217 -6.87 9.30 7.60
C GLY A 217 -7.31 8.07 6.82
N TYR A 218 -7.09 6.87 7.36
CA TYR A 218 -7.56 5.63 6.74
C TYR A 218 -9.07 5.47 6.80
N TYR A 219 -9.73 5.95 7.86
CA TYR A 219 -11.20 6.00 7.93
C TYR A 219 -11.76 6.87 6.81
N ALA A 220 -11.19 8.06 6.57
CA ALA A 220 -11.60 8.92 5.47
C ALA A 220 -11.39 8.23 4.10
N ARG A 221 -10.25 7.54 3.90
CA ARG A 221 -10.02 6.73 2.67
C ARG A 221 -11.09 5.66 2.49
N ALA A 222 -11.47 4.93 3.56
CA ALA A 222 -12.51 3.90 3.51
C ALA A 222 -13.88 4.48 3.14
N LEU A 223 -14.25 5.61 3.74
CA LEU A 223 -15.47 6.35 3.40
C LEU A 223 -15.49 6.77 1.92
N MET A 224 -14.35 7.24 1.38
CA MET A 224 -14.24 7.62 -0.03
C MET A 224 -14.36 6.42 -0.98
N MET A 225 -13.90 5.21 -0.60
CA MET A 225 -14.14 3.98 -1.38
C MET A 225 -15.64 3.67 -1.57
N ARG A 226 -16.48 4.18 -0.67
CA ARG A 226 -17.94 4.02 -0.68
C ARG A 226 -18.68 5.31 -1.06
N HIS A 227 -17.99 6.29 -1.62
CA HIS A 227 -18.53 7.61 -2.02
C HIS A 227 -19.25 8.37 -0.89
N LYS A 228 -18.91 8.10 0.37
CA LYS A 228 -19.41 8.83 1.54
C LYS A 228 -18.62 10.13 1.71
N TYR A 229 -18.61 10.96 0.68
CA TYR A 229 -17.74 12.16 0.60
C TYR A 229 -18.01 13.19 1.68
N SER A 230 -19.27 13.37 2.09
CA SER A 230 -19.63 14.33 3.16
C SER A 230 -19.02 13.92 4.51
N GLU A 231 -19.08 12.63 4.83
CA GLU A 231 -18.53 12.06 6.06
C GLU A 231 -16.99 12.10 6.02
N ALA A 232 -16.39 11.71 4.89
CA ALA A 232 -14.95 11.78 4.68
C ALA A 232 -14.43 13.22 4.82
N LEU A 233 -15.12 14.19 4.24
CA LEU A 233 -14.77 15.61 4.34
C LEU A 233 -14.75 16.10 5.78
N ALA A 234 -15.72 15.71 6.60
CA ALA A 234 -15.75 16.08 8.01
C ALA A 234 -14.51 15.58 8.77
N VAL A 235 -14.13 14.31 8.54
CA VAL A 235 -12.94 13.71 9.16
C VAL A 235 -11.65 14.39 8.66
N LEU A 236 -11.53 14.64 7.36
CA LEU A 236 -10.36 15.30 6.79
C LEU A 236 -10.21 16.75 7.29
N LYS A 237 -11.30 17.48 7.44
CA LYS A 237 -11.32 18.82 8.09
C LYS A 237 -10.89 18.76 9.56
N ASP A 238 -11.27 17.73 10.29
CA ASP A 238 -10.82 17.50 11.67
C ASP A 238 -9.29 17.27 11.74
N ILE A 239 -8.71 16.50 10.79
CA ILE A 239 -7.25 16.30 10.69
C ILE A 239 -6.57 17.65 10.39
N ILE A 240 -7.04 18.37 9.39
CA ILE A 240 -6.50 19.69 8.99
C ILE A 240 -6.60 20.69 10.14
N GLY A 241 -7.67 20.62 10.91
CA GLY A 241 -7.90 21.46 12.11
C GLY A 241 -7.06 21.06 13.33
N GLY A 242 -6.24 20.02 13.25
CA GLY A 242 -5.34 19.58 14.34
C GLY A 242 -6.01 18.77 15.45
N LYS A 243 -7.25 18.30 15.27
CA LYS A 243 -7.96 17.50 16.29
C LYS A 243 -7.23 16.19 16.64
N TYR A 244 -6.51 15.63 15.70
CA TYR A 244 -5.79 14.35 15.84
C TYR A 244 -4.26 14.53 15.89
N GLY A 245 -3.78 15.72 16.24
CA GLY A 245 -2.38 16.09 16.27
C GLY A 245 -1.99 17.05 15.16
N HIS A 246 -0.78 17.58 15.28
CA HIS A 246 -0.26 18.56 14.32
C HIS A 246 0.43 17.87 13.14
N TYR A 247 0.00 18.21 11.93
CA TYR A 247 0.60 17.78 10.67
C TYR A 247 0.83 18.99 9.77
N GLU A 248 1.92 18.97 9.02
CA GLU A 248 2.25 20.02 8.05
C GLU A 248 3.05 19.46 6.87
N LEU A 249 3.04 20.16 5.74
CA LEU A 249 3.84 19.77 4.57
C LEU A 249 5.32 19.95 4.88
N MET A 250 6.15 18.98 4.53
CA MET A 250 7.60 19.14 4.54
C MET A 250 8.00 20.25 3.56
N LYS A 251 8.92 21.10 3.99
CA LYS A 251 9.42 22.20 3.15
C LYS A 251 10.04 21.69 1.85
N ASN A 252 10.83 20.63 1.94
CA ASN A 252 11.43 19.97 0.79
C ASN A 252 10.67 18.68 0.53
N TYR A 253 10.11 18.55 -0.67
CA TYR A 253 9.36 17.36 -1.08
C TYR A 253 10.14 16.06 -0.91
N GLY A 254 11.42 16.06 -1.29
CA GLY A 254 12.29 14.90 -1.26
C GLY A 254 12.58 14.34 0.13
N ASP A 255 12.39 15.15 1.18
CA ASP A 255 12.60 14.70 2.56
C ASP A 255 11.59 13.61 2.96
N ASN A 256 10.50 13.45 2.21
CA ASN A 256 9.56 12.34 2.38
C ASN A 256 10.06 10.97 1.85
N PHE A 257 11.19 10.93 1.13
CA PHE A 257 11.67 9.71 0.47
C PHE A 257 13.11 9.37 0.85
N ARG A 258 13.59 9.93 1.95
CA ARG A 258 14.96 9.73 2.45
C ARG A 258 14.95 8.89 3.71
N GLU A 259 16.02 8.13 3.87
CA GLU A 259 16.30 7.35 5.06
C GLU A 259 16.87 8.23 6.19
N GLY A 260 16.61 7.82 7.42
CA GLY A 260 17.23 8.37 8.62
C GLY A 260 16.32 9.27 9.44
N SER A 261 16.65 9.39 10.72
CA SER A 261 15.83 10.04 11.75
C SER A 261 15.52 11.53 11.50
N ALA A 262 16.26 12.19 10.61
CA ALA A 262 15.98 13.57 10.21
C ALA A 262 14.81 13.67 9.21
N TYR A 263 14.45 12.60 8.55
CA TYR A 263 13.49 12.56 7.46
C TYR A 263 12.29 11.67 7.74
N GLU A 264 12.49 10.59 8.48
CA GLU A 264 11.47 9.60 8.79
C GLU A 264 10.60 10.05 9.96
N ASN A 265 9.34 9.61 9.96
CA ASN A 265 8.33 10.03 10.92
C ASN A 265 8.18 11.55 11.02
N ASN A 266 8.39 12.23 9.88
CA ASN A 266 8.39 13.69 9.78
C ASN A 266 7.01 14.31 9.98
N ALA A 267 6.93 15.64 9.92
CA ALA A 267 5.68 16.37 10.19
C ALA A 267 4.57 16.13 9.15
N GLU A 268 4.92 15.69 7.94
CA GLU A 268 3.95 15.36 6.89
C GLU A 268 3.38 13.94 7.03
N SER A 269 4.09 13.04 7.71
CA SER A 269 3.70 11.63 7.79
C SER A 269 2.56 11.38 8.79
N LEU A 270 1.45 10.81 8.32
CA LEU A 270 0.39 10.28 9.16
C LEU A 270 0.66 8.83 9.56
N PHE A 271 1.20 8.04 8.62
CA PHE A 271 1.56 6.64 8.87
C PHE A 271 2.68 6.18 7.95
N GLU A 272 3.71 5.56 8.54
CA GLU A 272 4.85 4.96 7.84
C GLU A 272 5.03 3.52 8.29
N ILE A 273 5.39 2.65 7.33
CA ILE A 273 5.93 1.34 7.65
C ILE A 273 7.42 1.51 7.96
N GLN A 274 7.81 1.08 9.17
CA GLN A 274 9.16 1.30 9.68
C GLN A 274 10.11 0.22 9.14
N TYR A 275 11.19 0.65 8.51
CA TYR A 275 12.27 -0.20 8.03
C TYR A 275 13.62 0.27 8.55
N LEU A 276 14.62 -0.55 8.39
CA LEU A 276 15.99 -0.25 8.79
C LEU A 276 16.94 -1.02 7.87
N ASP A 277 17.96 -0.33 7.36
CA ASP A 277 19.06 -1.01 6.68
C ASP A 277 19.97 -1.69 7.71
N TYR A 278 20.06 -3.01 7.61
CA TYR A 278 21.02 -3.81 8.38
C TYR A 278 22.36 -4.01 7.66
N GLY A 279 22.51 -3.46 6.46
CA GLY A 279 23.66 -3.75 5.61
C GLY A 279 23.71 -5.24 5.27
N SER A 280 24.93 -5.79 5.21
CA SER A 280 25.16 -7.22 4.90
C SER A 280 24.85 -8.18 6.05
N GLN A 281 24.19 -7.75 7.12
CA GLN A 281 23.91 -8.57 8.30
C GLN A 281 22.48 -9.15 8.35
N GLY A 282 21.58 -8.75 7.44
CA GLY A 282 20.29 -9.39 7.25
C GLY A 282 20.47 -10.76 6.59
N THR A 283 19.70 -11.75 7.00
CA THR A 283 19.59 -12.99 6.22
C THR A 283 18.64 -12.72 5.06
N ASP A 284 19.14 -12.92 3.83
CA ASP A 284 18.36 -12.86 2.58
C ASP A 284 17.37 -14.03 2.48
N ASP A 285 16.53 -14.23 3.48
CA ASP A 285 15.40 -15.15 3.36
C ASP A 285 14.27 -14.47 2.57
N GLU A 286 14.64 -13.99 1.37
CA GLU A 286 13.80 -13.23 0.46
C GLU A 286 12.53 -13.98 0.03
N TRP A 287 12.55 -15.30 0.17
CA TRP A 287 11.55 -16.17 -0.46
C TRP A 287 10.68 -16.93 0.54
N THR A 288 10.90 -16.76 1.83
CA THR A 288 10.04 -17.39 2.83
C THR A 288 8.89 -16.47 3.23
N PRO A 289 7.65 -16.89 2.99
CA PRO A 289 6.46 -16.10 3.27
C PRO A 289 6.22 -15.84 4.76
N VAL A 290 6.88 -16.58 5.63
CA VAL A 290 6.89 -16.36 7.08
C VAL A 290 8.34 -16.33 7.51
N ASN A 291 8.85 -15.12 7.68
CA ASN A 291 10.21 -14.99 8.17
C ASN A 291 10.26 -15.25 9.66
N THR A 292 10.81 -16.38 10.03
CA THR A 292 10.99 -16.80 11.41
C THR A 292 12.30 -16.29 12.04
N SER A 293 13.16 -15.64 11.23
CA SER A 293 14.39 -15.05 11.76
C SER A 293 14.12 -13.67 12.34
N PRO A 294 14.54 -13.37 13.57
CA PRO A 294 14.38 -12.04 14.16
C PRO A 294 15.13 -10.92 13.41
N ASN A 295 16.06 -11.27 12.52
CA ASN A 295 16.84 -10.32 11.72
C ASN A 295 16.37 -10.22 10.27
N ALA A 296 15.45 -11.06 9.87
CA ALA A 296 14.88 -11.04 8.57
C ALA A 296 13.80 -9.95 8.47
N THR A 297 13.56 -9.39 7.29
CA THR A 297 12.55 -8.34 7.06
C THR A 297 12.76 -7.03 7.83
N GLN A 298 13.97 -6.59 8.04
CA GLN A 298 14.21 -5.26 8.60
C GLN A 298 14.15 -4.18 7.50
N GLY A 299 14.55 -4.49 6.26
CA GLY A 299 14.42 -3.66 5.09
C GLY A 299 13.30 -4.13 4.17
N HIS A 300 13.14 -3.44 3.04
CA HIS A 300 12.20 -3.79 1.97
C HIS A 300 12.89 -3.90 0.61
N ALA A 301 12.23 -4.56 -0.35
CA ALA A 301 12.74 -4.76 -1.72
C ALA A 301 12.14 -3.78 -2.75
N VAL A 302 11.41 -2.75 -2.32
CA VAL A 302 10.81 -1.76 -3.23
C VAL A 302 11.89 -1.06 -4.06
N GLU A 303 13.04 -0.73 -3.44
CA GLU A 303 14.17 -0.16 -4.17
C GLU A 303 14.72 -1.12 -5.24
N SER A 304 14.78 -2.42 -4.97
CA SER A 304 15.20 -3.41 -5.96
C SER A 304 14.26 -3.45 -7.16
N ASN A 305 12.93 -3.39 -6.91
CA ASN A 305 11.92 -3.38 -7.98
C ASN A 305 11.98 -2.10 -8.84
N PHE A 306 12.32 -0.96 -8.24
CA PHE A 306 12.29 0.36 -8.88
C PHE A 306 13.65 0.77 -9.46
N GLY A 307 14.72 0.31 -8.82
CA GLY A 307 16.09 0.72 -9.15
C GLY A 307 16.55 0.16 -10.49
N PRO A 308 17.38 0.92 -11.23
CA PRO A 308 17.83 0.54 -12.56
C PRO A 308 18.75 -0.69 -12.55
N GLY A 309 18.56 -1.58 -13.54
CA GLY A 309 19.30 -2.83 -13.66
C GLY A 309 20.81 -2.63 -13.82
N ASP A 310 21.24 -1.59 -14.54
CA ASP A 310 22.65 -1.24 -14.71
C ASP A 310 23.34 -0.86 -13.37
N MET A 311 22.54 -0.53 -12.35
CA MET A 311 23.02 -0.21 -11.01
C MET A 311 22.76 -1.35 -10.00
N GLY A 312 22.36 -2.53 -10.47
CA GLY A 312 22.11 -3.70 -9.63
C GLY A 312 20.66 -3.88 -9.16
N GLY A 313 19.74 -3.01 -9.60
CA GLY A 313 18.30 -3.18 -9.36
C GLY A 313 17.70 -4.25 -10.26
N TRP A 314 16.46 -4.62 -9.98
CA TRP A 314 15.67 -5.53 -10.83
C TRP A 314 14.91 -4.78 -11.93
N ALA A 315 14.63 -3.51 -11.67
CA ALA A 315 13.90 -2.61 -12.58
C ALA A 315 12.60 -3.23 -13.09
N ASP A 316 11.83 -3.80 -12.19
CA ASP A 316 10.57 -4.46 -12.51
C ASP A 316 9.52 -3.45 -12.92
N LEU A 317 9.49 -2.28 -12.29
CA LEU A 317 8.59 -1.18 -12.61
C LEU A 317 9.35 0.05 -13.10
N SER A 318 8.72 0.75 -14.03
CA SER A 318 9.20 2.01 -14.59
C SER A 318 8.08 3.06 -14.58
N ALA A 319 8.43 4.33 -14.39
CA ALA A 319 7.47 5.42 -14.52
C ALA A 319 6.94 5.51 -15.96
N SER A 320 5.66 5.86 -16.11
CA SER A 320 5.07 6.04 -17.42
C SER A 320 5.60 7.31 -18.12
N PRO A 321 5.74 7.30 -19.45
CA PRO A 321 6.07 8.49 -20.22
C PRO A 321 5.08 9.63 -20.00
N TRP A 322 3.81 9.32 -19.78
CA TRP A 322 2.79 10.32 -19.45
C TRP A 322 3.13 11.09 -18.17
N LEU A 323 3.50 10.39 -17.09
CA LEU A 323 3.86 11.03 -15.81
C LEU A 323 5.05 11.99 -15.99
N TYR A 324 6.06 11.59 -16.76
CA TYR A 324 7.19 12.44 -17.07
C TYR A 324 6.75 13.71 -17.84
N GLN A 325 5.93 13.58 -18.88
CA GLN A 325 5.40 14.70 -19.62
C GLN A 325 4.51 15.60 -18.77
N LEU A 326 3.73 15.03 -17.86
CA LEU A 326 2.89 15.78 -16.94
C LEU A 326 3.74 16.71 -16.05
N PHE A 327 4.87 16.26 -15.54
CA PHE A 327 5.78 17.13 -14.80
C PHE A 327 6.34 18.28 -15.66
N LYS A 328 6.60 18.02 -16.94
CA LYS A 328 7.15 19.01 -17.86
C LYS A 328 6.10 19.97 -18.43
N SER A 329 4.83 19.68 -18.27
CA SER A 329 3.72 20.48 -18.81
C SER A 329 3.60 21.87 -18.16
N GLU A 330 4.16 22.04 -16.95
CA GLU A 330 4.07 23.28 -16.19
C GLU A 330 5.41 23.60 -15.52
N LYS A 331 5.78 24.86 -15.51
CA LYS A 331 6.98 25.36 -14.84
C LYS A 331 6.62 26.01 -13.51
N THR A 332 7.59 26.04 -12.59
CA THR A 332 7.47 26.82 -11.37
C THR A 332 7.36 28.31 -11.68
N THR A 333 6.95 29.12 -10.70
CA THR A 333 6.90 30.59 -10.81
C THR A 333 8.26 31.23 -11.08
N SER A 334 9.37 30.51 -10.78
CA SER A 334 10.74 30.92 -11.12
C SER A 334 11.18 30.47 -12.52
N GLY A 335 10.34 29.72 -13.25
CA GLY A 335 10.65 29.20 -14.59
C GLY A 335 11.37 27.86 -14.61
N SER A 336 11.62 27.25 -13.45
CA SER A 336 12.28 25.96 -13.31
C SER A 336 11.29 24.79 -13.50
N LEU A 337 11.82 23.58 -13.69
CA LEU A 337 11.04 22.33 -13.64
C LEU A 337 10.39 22.14 -12.27
N ASP A 338 9.26 21.43 -12.24
CA ASP A 338 8.63 21.00 -10.99
C ASP A 338 9.65 20.14 -10.18
N PRO A 339 10.03 20.55 -8.96
CA PRO A 339 11.05 19.84 -8.18
C PRO A 339 10.65 18.42 -7.81
N ARG A 340 9.35 18.07 -7.87
CA ARG A 340 8.87 16.71 -7.63
C ARG A 340 9.32 15.73 -8.71
N LEU A 341 9.55 16.19 -9.96
CA LEU A 341 10.13 15.38 -11.03
C LEU A 341 11.46 14.76 -10.59
N TYR A 342 12.34 15.55 -10.00
CA TYR A 342 13.66 15.12 -9.54
C TYR A 342 13.60 13.91 -8.58
N TRP A 343 12.63 13.95 -7.65
CA TRP A 343 12.45 12.91 -6.65
C TRP A 343 11.56 11.74 -7.09
N THR A 344 10.85 11.88 -8.21
CA THR A 344 9.95 10.84 -8.71
C THR A 344 10.60 9.99 -9.79
N ILE A 345 11.34 10.60 -10.73
CA ILE A 345 11.85 9.91 -11.91
C ILE A 345 13.36 10.17 -12.04
N GLY A 346 14.11 9.09 -12.23
CA GLY A 346 15.57 9.14 -12.35
C GLY A 346 16.05 9.52 -13.76
N THR A 347 15.77 10.75 -14.21
CA THR A 347 16.16 11.27 -15.53
C THR A 347 17.28 12.30 -15.43
N TYR A 348 17.93 12.57 -16.57
CA TYR A 348 18.79 13.73 -16.79
C TYR A 348 17.94 14.93 -17.23
N GLU A 349 18.18 16.09 -16.62
CA GLU A 349 17.65 17.36 -17.09
C GLU A 349 18.76 18.42 -17.12
N PRO A 350 18.95 19.15 -18.22
CA PRO A 350 20.04 20.15 -18.33
C PRO A 350 20.02 21.21 -17.22
N GLU A 351 18.84 21.56 -16.71
CA GLU A 351 18.73 22.57 -15.65
C GLU A 351 19.24 22.11 -14.29
N TRP A 352 19.53 20.79 -14.13
CA TRP A 352 20.13 20.23 -12.91
C TRP A 352 21.65 20.12 -12.99
N ASP A 353 22.28 20.51 -14.11
CA ASP A 353 23.73 20.54 -14.22
C ASP A 353 24.34 21.53 -13.21
N GLY A 354 25.31 21.05 -12.45
CA GLY A 354 25.99 21.85 -11.43
C GLY A 354 25.32 21.89 -10.06
N PHE A 355 24.16 21.24 -9.87
CA PHE A 355 23.60 21.02 -8.56
C PHE A 355 24.32 19.87 -7.84
N GLU A 356 24.44 19.91 -6.51
CA GLU A 356 25.20 18.91 -5.73
C GLU A 356 24.69 17.50 -5.98
N TYR A 357 23.57 17.14 -6.15
CA TYR A 357 23.04 15.81 -6.53
C TYR A 357 22.20 15.92 -7.81
N GLY A 358 22.52 16.87 -8.69
CA GLY A 358 21.71 17.23 -9.84
C GLY A 358 21.47 16.04 -10.79
N ASN A 359 22.35 15.91 -11.75
CA ASN A 359 22.27 14.82 -12.72
C ASN A 359 23.11 13.61 -12.28
N VAL A 360 22.73 13.01 -11.15
CA VAL A 360 23.40 11.82 -10.60
C VAL A 360 22.37 10.73 -10.36
N CYS A 361 22.71 9.50 -10.71
CA CYS A 361 21.99 8.29 -10.35
C CYS A 361 22.89 7.49 -9.41
N TYR A 362 22.52 7.36 -8.13
CA TYR A 362 23.42 6.93 -7.07
C TYR A 362 24.66 7.83 -7.01
N THR A 363 25.84 7.34 -7.37
CA THR A 363 27.08 8.14 -7.48
C THR A 363 27.53 8.35 -8.94
N VAL A 364 26.78 7.80 -9.91
CA VAL A 364 27.15 7.87 -11.33
C VAL A 364 26.55 9.11 -11.98
N PRO A 365 27.39 10.01 -12.52
CA PRO A 365 26.90 11.17 -13.27
C PRO A 365 26.11 10.74 -14.51
N MET A 366 24.93 11.30 -14.70
CA MET A 366 24.22 11.27 -15.97
C MET A 366 24.67 12.42 -16.85
N THR A 367 24.60 12.24 -18.16
CA THR A 367 24.96 13.26 -19.16
C THR A 367 23.88 13.35 -20.23
N ALA A 368 23.97 14.38 -21.08
CA ALA A 368 23.06 14.51 -22.22
C ALA A 368 23.13 13.29 -23.17
N ASP A 369 24.27 12.64 -23.28
CA ASP A 369 24.47 11.44 -24.13
C ASP A 369 24.02 10.14 -23.42
N ALA A 370 23.95 10.15 -22.09
CA ALA A 370 23.45 9.05 -21.26
C ALA A 370 22.45 9.58 -20.22
N PRO A 371 21.29 10.10 -20.69
CA PRO A 371 20.35 10.84 -19.83
C PRO A 371 19.56 9.95 -18.87
N VAL A 372 19.54 8.65 -19.09
CA VAL A 372 18.82 7.66 -18.29
C VAL A 372 19.77 6.51 -18.02
N VAL A 373 19.88 6.10 -16.76
CA VAL A 373 20.50 4.83 -16.40
C VAL A 373 19.45 3.76 -16.69
N THR A 374 19.56 3.15 -17.87
CA THR A 374 18.54 2.25 -18.38
C THR A 374 18.60 0.89 -17.74
N ASN A 375 17.45 0.28 -17.66
CA ASN A 375 17.31 -1.14 -17.47
C ASN A 375 17.87 -1.91 -18.66
N ASN A 376 18.58 -2.99 -18.41
CA ASN A 376 19.34 -3.75 -19.41
C ASN A 376 18.55 -4.22 -20.65
N ASN A 377 17.20 -4.29 -20.59
CA ASN A 377 16.43 -4.92 -21.66
C ASN A 377 15.28 -4.12 -22.26
N ASN A 378 14.65 -3.16 -21.52
CA ASN A 378 13.40 -2.57 -21.98
C ASN A 378 13.32 -1.04 -21.91
N GLY A 379 14.35 -0.39 -21.38
CA GLY A 379 14.49 1.06 -21.46
C GLY A 379 13.42 1.88 -20.76
N GLY A 380 13.03 1.53 -19.55
CA GLY A 380 12.08 2.31 -18.77
C GLY A 380 12.68 3.54 -18.10
N LEU A 381 11.84 4.41 -17.57
CA LEU A 381 12.20 5.54 -16.73
C LEU A 381 12.33 5.05 -15.28
N PRO A 382 13.54 5.03 -14.67
CA PRO A 382 13.72 4.56 -13.31
C PRO A 382 12.89 5.38 -12.33
N ILE A 383 12.30 4.72 -11.33
CA ILE A 383 11.58 5.39 -10.26
C ILE A 383 12.57 5.79 -9.18
N ALA A 384 12.55 7.04 -8.77
CA ALA A 384 13.45 7.57 -7.75
C ALA A 384 12.85 7.54 -6.34
N LYS A 385 11.52 7.59 -6.21
CA LYS A 385 10.83 7.51 -4.91
C LYS A 385 11.08 6.17 -4.23
N ASN A 386 11.23 6.22 -2.90
CA ASN A 386 11.49 5.04 -2.06
C ASN A 386 12.73 4.25 -2.49
N THR A 387 13.70 4.95 -3.10
CA THR A 387 15.01 4.43 -3.48
C THR A 387 16.10 5.39 -3.04
N ASN A 388 17.34 4.89 -2.97
CA ASN A 388 18.50 5.70 -2.69
C ASN A 388 19.09 6.37 -3.94
N LEU A 389 18.39 6.33 -5.06
CA LEU A 389 18.85 6.84 -6.36
C LEU A 389 19.34 8.30 -6.32
N ARG A 390 18.66 9.14 -5.52
CA ARG A 390 18.94 10.59 -5.41
C ARG A 390 19.54 11.02 -4.06
N THR A 391 19.92 10.06 -3.20
CA THR A 391 20.40 10.38 -1.85
C THR A 391 21.91 10.58 -1.77
N GLY A 392 22.68 10.03 -2.72
CA GLY A 392 24.14 10.03 -2.71
C GLY A 392 24.76 9.17 -1.60
N LEU A 393 23.96 8.38 -0.86
CA LEU A 393 24.41 7.55 0.24
C LEU A 393 25.07 6.25 -0.22
N TYR A 394 24.66 5.73 -1.36
CA TYR A 394 25.09 4.45 -1.91
C TYR A 394 25.64 4.62 -3.32
N ASP A 395 26.48 3.70 -3.76
CA ASP A 395 27.05 3.69 -5.12
C ASP A 395 26.22 2.88 -6.11
N LYS A 396 25.23 2.12 -5.62
CA LYS A 396 24.30 1.28 -6.39
C LYS A 396 23.05 0.99 -5.59
N VAL A 397 22.09 0.32 -6.22
CA VAL A 397 20.86 -0.15 -5.60
C VAL A 397 21.15 -1.01 -4.37
N VAL A 398 20.45 -0.73 -3.29
CA VAL A 398 20.40 -1.61 -2.11
C VAL A 398 19.47 -2.77 -2.45
N THR A 399 20.05 -3.91 -2.85
CA THR A 399 19.30 -5.04 -3.39
C THR A 399 18.70 -5.93 -2.31
N GLY A 400 17.65 -6.67 -2.68
CA GLY A 400 16.95 -7.58 -1.77
C GLY A 400 16.08 -6.82 -0.75
N LEU A 401 15.82 -7.45 0.39
CA LEU A 401 15.05 -6.87 1.50
C LEU A 401 15.93 -6.01 2.43
N HIS A 402 16.77 -5.13 1.88
CA HIS A 402 17.74 -4.36 2.65
C HIS A 402 17.53 -2.85 2.64
N CYS A 403 16.63 -2.33 1.81
CA CYS A 403 16.37 -0.89 1.80
C CYS A 403 15.72 -0.44 3.11
N GLY A 404 16.35 0.51 3.80
CA GLY A 404 15.93 1.01 5.10
C GLY A 404 14.97 2.19 5.05
N ILE A 405 14.68 2.73 3.87
CA ILE A 405 13.76 3.88 3.73
C ILE A 405 12.36 3.49 4.20
N ASN A 406 11.79 4.21 5.17
CA ASN A 406 10.40 3.99 5.57
C ASN A 406 9.44 4.24 4.40
N LEU A 407 8.43 3.38 4.25
CA LEU A 407 7.37 3.59 3.26
C LEU A 407 6.25 4.47 3.86
N ARG A 408 6.13 5.71 3.35
CA ARG A 408 5.09 6.65 3.77
C ARG A 408 3.76 6.27 3.13
N MET A 409 2.91 5.59 3.89
CA MET A 409 1.64 5.07 3.38
C MET A 409 0.54 6.13 3.34
N MET A 410 0.67 7.18 4.16
CA MET A 410 -0.21 8.33 4.15
C MET A 410 0.51 9.59 4.59
N ARG A 411 0.43 10.66 3.80
CA ARG A 411 1.04 11.96 4.04
C ARG A 411 -0.01 13.07 4.16
N TYR A 412 0.33 14.18 4.81
CA TYR A 412 -0.59 15.33 4.98
C TYR A 412 -1.03 15.94 3.64
N SER A 413 -0.18 15.89 2.61
CA SER A 413 -0.56 16.26 1.25
C SER A 413 -1.74 15.42 0.71
N ASP A 414 -1.83 14.11 1.08
CA ASP A 414 -2.98 13.27 0.70
C ASP A 414 -4.26 13.70 1.44
N VAL A 415 -4.14 14.12 2.70
CA VAL A 415 -5.27 14.70 3.44
C VAL A 415 -5.80 15.96 2.75
N LEU A 416 -4.91 16.86 2.33
CA LEU A 416 -5.30 18.12 1.66
C LEU A 416 -5.96 17.85 0.30
N LEU A 417 -5.38 17.00 -0.54
CA LEU A 417 -5.93 16.71 -1.88
C LEU A 417 -7.22 15.88 -1.81
N ARG A 418 -7.36 14.97 -0.84
CA ARG A 418 -8.62 14.26 -0.58
C ARG A 418 -9.69 15.18 -0.01
N ALA A 419 -9.33 16.13 0.85
CA ALA A 419 -10.28 17.14 1.32
C ALA A 419 -10.78 18.03 0.18
N ALA A 420 -9.90 18.42 -0.75
CA ALA A 420 -10.28 19.17 -1.93
C ALA A 420 -11.22 18.38 -2.86
N GLU A 421 -10.95 17.09 -3.06
CA GLU A 421 -11.82 16.19 -3.81
C GLU A 421 -13.20 16.07 -3.14
N CYS A 422 -13.24 15.72 -1.84
CA CYS A 422 -14.50 15.59 -1.11
C CYS A 422 -15.31 16.91 -1.09
N GLU A 423 -14.62 18.06 -0.95
CA GLU A 423 -15.26 19.38 -1.00
C GLU A 423 -15.88 19.60 -2.38
N ASN A 424 -15.17 19.24 -3.47
CA ASN A 424 -15.69 19.33 -4.82
C ASN A 424 -16.90 18.43 -5.06
N GLU A 425 -16.89 17.20 -4.54
CA GLU A 425 -18.01 16.26 -4.64
C GLU A 425 -19.27 16.76 -3.93
N VAL A 426 -19.09 17.36 -2.75
CA VAL A 426 -20.20 17.77 -1.88
C VAL A 426 -20.74 19.15 -2.26
N ASN A 427 -19.86 20.11 -2.58
CA ASN A 427 -20.18 21.52 -2.70
C ASN A 427 -19.87 22.10 -4.11
N GLY A 428 -19.24 21.30 -4.98
CA GLY A 428 -18.65 21.81 -6.21
C GLY A 428 -17.34 22.58 -5.96
N PRO A 429 -16.81 23.27 -6.98
CA PRO A 429 -15.61 24.08 -6.81
C PRO A 429 -15.82 25.21 -5.80
N THR A 430 -15.05 25.19 -4.72
CA THR A 430 -15.04 26.22 -3.67
C THR A 430 -13.65 26.80 -3.51
N GLN A 431 -13.56 28.01 -2.95
CA GLN A 431 -12.26 28.60 -2.61
C GLN A 431 -11.49 27.73 -1.62
N GLN A 432 -12.17 27.06 -0.71
CA GLN A 432 -11.54 26.17 0.26
C GLN A 432 -10.85 24.96 -0.41
N ALA A 433 -11.48 24.35 -1.40
CA ALA A 433 -10.87 23.28 -2.19
C ALA A 433 -9.60 23.79 -2.90
N ILE A 434 -9.68 24.94 -3.53
CA ILE A 434 -8.55 25.59 -4.22
C ILE A 434 -7.42 25.91 -3.22
N ASP A 435 -7.72 26.41 -2.03
CA ASP A 435 -6.73 26.76 -1.02
C ASP A 435 -5.95 25.52 -0.52
N TRP A 436 -6.62 24.37 -0.38
CA TRP A 436 -5.93 23.12 -0.03
C TRP A 436 -5.02 22.62 -1.15
N ILE A 437 -5.47 22.68 -2.40
CA ILE A 437 -4.63 22.33 -3.55
C ILE A 437 -3.42 23.27 -3.63
N ASN A 438 -3.63 24.57 -3.45
CA ASN A 438 -2.58 25.56 -3.55
C ASN A 438 -1.50 25.40 -2.48
N GLN A 439 -1.81 24.87 -1.30
CA GLN A 439 -0.79 24.53 -0.31
C GLN A 439 0.23 23.52 -0.88
N VAL A 440 -0.25 22.47 -1.57
CA VAL A 440 0.61 21.47 -2.20
C VAL A 440 1.39 22.05 -3.37
N ARG A 441 0.73 22.86 -4.22
CA ARG A 441 1.34 23.54 -5.36
C ARG A 441 2.43 24.53 -4.93
N ASN A 442 2.17 25.33 -3.92
CA ASN A 442 3.10 26.32 -3.38
C ASN A 442 4.37 25.68 -2.82
N ARG A 443 4.25 24.52 -2.14
CA ARG A 443 5.41 23.74 -1.69
C ARG A 443 6.30 23.33 -2.89
N ALA A 444 5.69 23.02 -4.04
CA ALA A 444 6.41 22.70 -5.29
C ALA A 444 6.84 23.96 -6.08
N GLY A 445 6.51 25.16 -5.62
CA GLY A 445 6.84 26.42 -6.30
C GLY A 445 5.95 26.70 -7.54
N LEU A 446 4.85 25.99 -7.72
CA LEU A 446 3.91 26.21 -8.84
C LEU A 446 2.99 27.39 -8.54
N ALA A 447 2.45 27.99 -9.60
CA ALA A 447 1.48 29.07 -9.49
C ALA A 447 0.17 28.59 -8.87
N ASP A 448 -0.51 29.49 -8.15
CA ASP A 448 -1.82 29.23 -7.59
C ASP A 448 -2.87 28.97 -8.68
N LEU A 449 -3.70 27.97 -8.46
CA LEU A 449 -4.97 27.83 -9.16
C LEU A 449 -5.95 28.89 -8.64
N LYS A 450 -6.85 29.35 -9.50
CA LYS A 450 -7.89 30.30 -9.15
C LYS A 450 -9.26 29.65 -9.27
N LEU A 451 -10.15 29.95 -8.33
CA LEU A 451 -11.52 29.44 -8.39
C LEU A 451 -12.22 29.78 -9.72
N ALA A 452 -11.93 30.96 -10.28
CA ALA A 452 -12.47 31.41 -11.56
C ALA A 452 -12.09 30.48 -12.74
N ASP A 453 -10.97 29.77 -12.66
CA ASP A 453 -10.50 28.87 -13.72
C ASP A 453 -11.45 27.67 -13.90
N PHE A 454 -12.20 27.33 -12.85
CA PHE A 454 -13.14 26.20 -12.85
C PHE A 454 -14.59 26.63 -13.11
N SER A 455 -14.95 27.90 -12.95
CA SER A 455 -16.25 28.46 -13.30
C SER A 455 -17.48 27.68 -12.81
N GLY A 456 -17.40 27.07 -11.62
CA GLY A 456 -18.44 26.21 -11.05
C GLY A 456 -18.53 24.80 -11.68
N ASN A 457 -17.59 24.43 -12.54
CA ASN A 457 -17.54 23.09 -13.16
C ASN A 457 -16.79 22.10 -12.27
N ALA A 458 -17.54 21.25 -11.56
CA ALA A 458 -17.01 20.22 -10.68
C ALA A 458 -16.18 19.17 -11.43
N ASP A 459 -16.57 18.78 -12.63
CA ASP A 459 -15.82 17.81 -13.45
C ASP A 459 -14.43 18.36 -13.83
N LYS A 460 -14.35 19.67 -14.09
CA LYS A 460 -13.07 20.31 -14.41
C LYS A 460 -12.13 20.35 -13.20
N LEU A 461 -12.65 20.64 -12.01
CA LEU A 461 -11.84 20.60 -10.78
C LEU A 461 -11.45 19.15 -10.43
N PHE A 462 -12.36 18.20 -10.59
CA PHE A 462 -12.05 16.78 -10.43
C PHE A 462 -10.92 16.35 -11.37
N GLU A 463 -10.97 16.71 -12.66
CA GLU A 463 -9.90 16.40 -13.64
C GLU A 463 -8.55 16.96 -13.19
N GLN A 464 -8.53 18.21 -12.70
CA GLN A 464 -7.32 18.84 -12.17
C GLN A 464 -6.77 18.04 -10.98
N ILE A 465 -7.62 17.65 -10.03
CA ILE A 465 -7.21 16.87 -8.85
C ILE A 465 -6.74 15.48 -9.28
N ALA A 466 -7.55 14.75 -10.04
CA ALA A 466 -7.36 13.34 -10.36
C ALA A 466 -6.16 13.10 -11.28
N ASN A 467 -5.98 13.92 -12.32
CA ASN A 467 -5.02 13.67 -13.38
C ASN A 467 -3.88 14.70 -13.48
N VAL A 468 -3.83 15.70 -12.57
CA VAL A 468 -2.71 16.64 -12.50
C VAL A 468 -2.10 16.68 -11.12
N GLU A 469 -2.88 17.07 -10.09
CA GLU A 469 -2.30 17.32 -8.76
C GLU A 469 -1.89 16.02 -8.07
N ARG A 470 -2.76 15.00 -8.07
CA ARG A 470 -2.46 13.73 -7.42
C ARG A 470 -1.30 12.98 -8.10
N PRO A 471 -1.23 12.84 -9.43
CA PRO A 471 -0.10 12.18 -10.07
C PRO A 471 1.23 12.92 -9.85
N LYS A 472 1.25 14.26 -9.90
CA LYS A 472 2.46 15.03 -9.59
C LYS A 472 2.90 14.89 -8.13
N GLU A 473 1.97 14.70 -7.21
CA GLU A 473 2.27 14.56 -5.79
C GLU A 473 2.60 13.12 -5.39
N PHE A 474 1.81 12.14 -5.87
CA PHE A 474 1.86 10.74 -5.44
C PHE A 474 2.34 9.78 -6.52
N GLY A 475 2.72 10.26 -7.70
CA GLY A 475 3.19 9.40 -8.78
C GLY A 475 4.23 8.39 -8.30
N CYS A 476 4.03 7.12 -8.64
CA CYS A 476 4.84 5.98 -8.22
C CYS A 476 4.79 5.66 -6.70
N GLU A 477 3.84 6.22 -5.95
CA GLU A 477 3.54 5.80 -4.57
C GLU A 477 2.32 4.86 -4.53
N PHE A 478 2.07 4.29 -3.35
CA PHE A 478 0.92 3.43 -3.09
C PHE A 478 -0.41 4.19 -3.17
N GLY A 479 -1.43 3.61 -3.84
CA GLY A 479 -2.83 4.06 -3.76
C GLY A 479 -3.47 4.53 -5.07
N ARG A 480 -2.72 4.71 -6.17
CA ARG A 480 -3.32 5.12 -7.46
C ARG A 480 -4.33 4.10 -7.99
N GLY A 481 -4.01 2.80 -7.89
CA GLY A 481 -4.92 1.73 -8.28
C GLY A 481 -6.27 1.78 -7.56
N PHE A 482 -6.26 2.07 -6.25
CA PHE A 482 -7.47 2.28 -5.46
C PHE A 482 -8.29 3.48 -5.94
N ASP A 483 -7.61 4.59 -6.30
CA ASP A 483 -8.28 5.78 -6.81
C ASP A 483 -8.95 5.51 -8.16
N LEU A 484 -8.28 4.84 -9.11
CA LEU A 484 -8.85 4.47 -10.41
C LEU A 484 -10.08 3.56 -10.26
N VAL A 485 -10.04 2.61 -9.31
CA VAL A 485 -11.18 1.72 -9.00
C VAL A 485 -12.36 2.54 -8.47
N ARG A 486 -12.18 3.32 -7.39
CA ARG A 486 -13.28 4.06 -6.76
C ARG A 486 -13.89 5.14 -7.66
N TRP A 487 -13.13 5.69 -8.60
CA TRP A 487 -13.61 6.63 -9.59
C TRP A 487 -14.35 5.97 -10.77
N GLY A 488 -14.37 4.65 -10.82
CA GLY A 488 -15.04 3.87 -11.86
C GLY A 488 -14.42 4.02 -13.25
N PHE A 489 -13.13 4.37 -13.36
CA PHE A 489 -12.48 4.71 -14.63
C PHE A 489 -12.49 3.55 -15.62
N PHE A 490 -12.49 2.31 -15.16
CA PHE A 490 -12.55 1.13 -16.01
C PHE A 490 -13.89 0.94 -16.73
N TYR A 491 -14.98 1.53 -16.21
CA TYR A 491 -16.34 1.34 -16.72
C TYR A 491 -16.89 2.54 -17.50
N SER A 492 -16.07 3.55 -17.74
CA SER A 492 -16.35 4.65 -18.68
C SER A 492 -15.44 4.51 -19.90
N ALA A 493 -15.99 4.44 -21.10
CA ALA A 493 -15.20 4.27 -22.32
C ALA A 493 -14.14 5.36 -22.49
N ASP A 494 -14.51 6.62 -22.21
CA ASP A 494 -13.60 7.76 -22.34
C ASP A 494 -12.51 7.73 -21.24
N ARG A 495 -12.86 7.35 -20.01
CA ARG A 495 -11.89 7.20 -18.91
C ARG A 495 -10.95 6.03 -19.11
N LEU A 496 -11.47 4.89 -19.57
CA LEU A 496 -10.64 3.74 -19.92
C LEU A 496 -9.66 4.09 -21.05
N GLN A 497 -10.11 4.83 -22.07
CA GLN A 497 -9.22 5.31 -23.12
C GLN A 497 -8.15 6.27 -22.55
N GLN A 498 -8.52 7.19 -21.67
CA GLN A 498 -7.60 8.12 -21.03
C GLN A 498 -6.51 7.38 -20.23
N ILE A 499 -6.88 6.42 -19.37
CA ILE A 499 -5.87 5.68 -18.59
C ILE A 499 -5.01 4.75 -19.48
N LYS A 500 -5.54 4.25 -20.60
CA LYS A 500 -4.73 3.56 -21.61
C LYS A 500 -3.66 4.47 -22.20
N GLU A 501 -4.00 5.71 -22.50
CA GLU A 501 -3.04 6.71 -22.98
C GLU A 501 -1.98 7.04 -21.92
N HIS A 502 -2.39 7.19 -20.65
CA HIS A 502 -1.48 7.44 -19.52
C HIS A 502 -0.49 6.29 -19.33
N GLY A 503 -0.97 5.05 -19.35
CA GLY A 503 -0.16 3.84 -19.19
C GLY A 503 0.54 3.38 -20.48
N THR A 504 0.57 4.19 -21.55
CA THR A 504 1.21 3.81 -22.81
C THR A 504 2.72 3.93 -22.72
N PHE A 505 3.40 2.88 -23.13
CA PHE A 505 4.86 2.76 -23.16
C PHE A 505 5.33 2.07 -24.44
N ARG A 506 6.63 2.16 -24.72
CA ARG A 506 7.26 1.48 -25.85
C ARG A 506 8.14 0.35 -25.36
N ARG A 507 7.74 -0.89 -25.61
CA ARG A 507 8.61 -2.06 -25.42
C ARG A 507 9.59 -2.14 -26.58
N THR A 508 10.82 -1.74 -26.39
CA THR A 508 11.87 -1.82 -27.38
C THR A 508 13.22 -2.14 -26.76
N ASN A 509 13.99 -3.00 -27.44
CA ASN A 509 15.39 -3.21 -27.12
C ASN A 509 16.31 -2.08 -27.63
N ASP A 510 15.75 -1.10 -28.36
CA ASP A 510 16.48 0.06 -28.84
C ASP A 510 16.57 1.14 -27.77
N LYS A 511 17.69 1.13 -27.05
CA LYS A 511 17.99 2.09 -25.98
C LYS A 511 17.93 3.56 -26.44
N THR A 512 18.06 3.85 -27.73
CA THR A 512 18.00 5.22 -28.24
C THR A 512 16.55 5.74 -28.29
N ARG A 513 15.56 4.87 -28.51
CA ARG A 513 14.15 5.23 -28.58
C ARG A 513 13.52 5.52 -27.21
N VAL A 514 14.15 5.06 -26.14
CA VAL A 514 13.68 5.28 -24.77
C VAL A 514 13.97 6.70 -24.27
N LYS A 515 14.95 7.36 -24.87
CA LYS A 515 15.34 8.72 -24.52
C LYS A 515 14.26 9.76 -24.85
N GLU A 516 13.34 9.43 -25.75
CA GLU A 516 12.24 10.31 -26.15
C GLU A 516 10.93 9.75 -25.58
N PRO A 517 10.33 10.45 -24.60
CA PRO A 517 9.00 10.09 -24.11
C PRO A 517 7.98 10.08 -25.26
N VAL A 518 7.16 9.05 -25.32
CA VAL A 518 6.11 8.91 -26.33
C VAL A 518 5.12 10.07 -26.19
N SER A 519 4.86 10.79 -27.27
CA SER A 519 3.80 11.79 -27.28
C SER A 519 2.43 11.11 -27.46
N TYR A 520 1.38 11.71 -26.90
CA TYR A 520 0.01 11.22 -27.10
C TYR A 520 -0.40 11.14 -28.59
N ALA A 521 0.20 11.97 -29.44
CA ALA A 521 -0.05 11.94 -30.88
C ALA A 521 0.45 10.66 -31.57
N GLU A 522 1.31 9.89 -30.92
CA GLU A 522 1.89 8.65 -31.46
C GLU A 522 1.13 7.40 -30.99
N VAL A 523 0.25 7.52 -30.01
CA VAL A 523 -0.58 6.40 -29.52
C VAL A 523 -1.42 5.85 -30.66
N GLY A 524 -1.28 4.55 -30.93
CA GLY A 524 -1.98 3.85 -32.01
C GLY A 524 -1.35 3.98 -33.40
N LEU A 525 -0.32 4.79 -33.57
CA LEU A 525 0.41 4.92 -34.85
C LEU A 525 1.65 4.05 -34.91
N ASP A 526 2.22 3.71 -33.75
CA ASP A 526 3.41 2.89 -33.63
C ASP A 526 3.05 1.48 -33.11
N PRO A 527 3.29 0.42 -33.88
CA PRO A 527 2.95 -0.95 -33.47
C PRO A 527 3.77 -1.48 -32.29
N GLU A 528 4.83 -0.78 -31.89
CA GLU A 528 5.61 -1.09 -30.67
C GLU A 528 4.98 -0.48 -29.41
N LEU A 529 4.03 0.44 -29.55
CA LEU A 529 3.34 1.02 -28.40
C LEU A 529 2.35 0.03 -27.80
N LYS A 530 2.37 -0.05 -26.49
CA LYS A 530 1.49 -0.89 -25.68
C LYS A 530 0.94 -0.08 -24.52
N SER A 531 -0.24 -0.45 -24.04
CA SER A 531 -0.75 0.02 -22.76
C SER A 531 -0.95 -1.15 -21.82
N SER A 532 -0.66 -0.96 -20.56
CA SER A 532 -0.94 -1.93 -19.50
C SER A 532 -2.41 -2.35 -19.49
N TYR A 533 -3.32 -1.45 -19.86
CA TYR A 533 -4.76 -1.71 -19.83
C TYR A 533 -5.35 -2.30 -21.12
N ASP A 534 -4.53 -2.60 -22.14
CA ASP A 534 -5.03 -3.20 -23.39
C ASP A 534 -5.63 -4.59 -23.18
N SER A 535 -5.14 -5.32 -22.18
CA SER A 535 -5.59 -6.68 -21.83
C SER A 535 -6.65 -6.72 -20.73
N TRP A 536 -7.12 -5.55 -20.24
CA TRP A 536 -8.10 -5.51 -19.16
C TRP A 536 -9.37 -6.30 -19.50
N ILE A 537 -9.82 -7.08 -18.52
CA ILE A 537 -11.06 -7.86 -18.56
C ILE A 537 -11.99 -7.34 -17.45
N GLN A 538 -13.27 -7.25 -17.72
CA GLN A 538 -14.27 -6.80 -16.74
C GLN A 538 -14.18 -7.56 -15.43
N GLY A 539 -14.14 -6.83 -14.31
CA GLY A 539 -13.97 -7.39 -12.98
C GLY A 539 -12.51 -7.50 -12.52
N HIS A 540 -11.55 -7.43 -13.44
CA HIS A 540 -10.12 -7.56 -13.15
C HIS A 540 -9.46 -6.25 -12.66
N GLU A 541 -10.23 -5.21 -12.41
CA GLU A 541 -9.83 -4.13 -11.52
C GLU A 541 -9.60 -4.62 -10.08
N PHE A 542 -10.14 -5.80 -9.75
CA PHE A 542 -9.79 -6.58 -8.57
C PHE A 542 -8.89 -7.77 -8.95
N PHE A 543 -8.12 -8.27 -7.99
CA PHE A 543 -7.34 -9.49 -8.19
C PHE A 543 -8.24 -10.72 -8.01
N PRO A 544 -8.05 -11.76 -8.80
CA PRO A 544 -8.77 -13.02 -8.59
C PRO A 544 -8.32 -13.69 -7.28
N ILE A 545 -9.24 -14.35 -6.61
CA ILE A 545 -8.88 -15.23 -5.51
C ILE A 545 -8.20 -16.47 -6.10
N TYR A 546 -7.03 -16.82 -5.59
CA TYR A 546 -6.20 -17.91 -6.11
C TYR A 546 -6.94 -19.25 -6.09
N GLN A 547 -6.80 -20.05 -7.16
CA GLN A 547 -7.49 -21.33 -7.31
C GLN A 547 -7.19 -22.32 -6.18
N GLY A 548 -5.96 -22.33 -5.67
CA GLY A 548 -5.61 -23.16 -4.51
C GLY A 548 -6.43 -22.82 -3.30
N THR A 549 -6.59 -21.52 -2.98
CA THR A 549 -7.43 -21.04 -1.88
C THR A 549 -8.90 -21.46 -2.05
N LEU A 550 -9.43 -21.39 -3.28
CA LEU A 550 -10.80 -21.84 -3.59
C LEU A 550 -10.94 -23.36 -3.43
N ASN A 551 -9.91 -24.14 -3.79
CA ASN A 551 -9.92 -25.59 -3.64
C ASN A 551 -9.84 -26.02 -2.16
N ASP A 552 -9.08 -25.26 -1.34
CA ASP A 552 -8.89 -25.55 0.08
C ASP A 552 -10.13 -25.20 0.91
N ASN A 553 -10.92 -24.20 0.46
CA ASN A 553 -12.14 -23.78 1.13
C ASN A 553 -13.37 -23.92 0.20
N PRO A 554 -14.16 -24.98 0.35
CA PRO A 554 -15.30 -25.27 -0.53
C PRO A 554 -16.45 -24.25 -0.41
N ASN A 555 -16.42 -23.38 0.59
CA ASN A 555 -17.43 -22.33 0.79
C ASN A 555 -17.09 -21.03 0.04
N LEU A 556 -15.86 -20.90 -0.50
CA LEU A 556 -15.48 -19.77 -1.32
C LEU A 556 -15.92 -19.98 -2.78
N VAL A 557 -16.51 -18.94 -3.35
CA VAL A 557 -17.00 -18.96 -4.74
C VAL A 557 -16.23 -18.03 -5.69
N GLY A 558 -15.16 -17.43 -5.21
CA GLY A 558 -14.42 -16.40 -5.95
C GLY A 558 -15.12 -15.04 -5.96
N ASN A 559 -14.49 -14.07 -6.57
CA ASN A 559 -14.99 -12.70 -6.74
C ASN A 559 -15.29 -12.37 -8.21
N SER A 560 -15.53 -11.11 -8.54
CA SER A 560 -15.82 -10.68 -9.92
C SER A 560 -14.68 -10.99 -10.89
N ALA A 561 -13.42 -10.90 -10.44
CA ALA A 561 -12.26 -11.23 -11.27
C ALA A 561 -12.20 -12.72 -11.64
N ASN A 562 -12.57 -13.63 -10.72
CA ASN A 562 -12.66 -15.07 -11.03
C ASN A 562 -13.75 -15.38 -12.08
N LYS A 563 -14.74 -14.50 -12.25
CA LYS A 563 -15.89 -14.68 -13.11
C LYS A 563 -15.91 -13.76 -14.32
N SER A 564 -15.02 -12.77 -14.38
CA SER A 564 -14.97 -11.70 -15.38
C SER A 564 -16.32 -10.97 -15.52
N GLU A 565 -16.90 -10.57 -14.39
CA GLU A 565 -18.21 -9.93 -14.30
C GLU A 565 -18.10 -8.41 -14.16
N SER A 566 -19.04 -7.65 -14.75
CA SER A 566 -19.14 -6.21 -14.52
C SER A 566 -19.74 -5.90 -13.15
N ASN A 567 -19.13 -4.96 -12.43
CA ASN A 567 -19.59 -4.44 -11.16
C ASN A 567 -20.05 -2.97 -11.22
N ALA A 568 -20.03 -2.36 -12.42
CA ALA A 568 -20.25 -0.93 -12.61
C ALA A 568 -21.48 -0.38 -11.86
N ASP A 569 -22.62 -1.06 -11.98
CA ASP A 569 -23.88 -0.61 -11.39
C ASP A 569 -23.94 -0.76 -9.87
N LYS A 570 -23.04 -1.55 -9.29
CA LYS A 570 -23.05 -1.88 -7.85
C LYS A 570 -22.01 -1.14 -7.04
N LEU A 571 -20.86 -0.82 -7.65
CA LEU A 571 -19.68 -0.36 -6.95
C LEU A 571 -19.38 1.11 -7.19
N TYR A 572 -19.80 1.65 -8.34
CA TYR A 572 -19.41 2.97 -8.78
C TYR A 572 -20.63 3.88 -8.88
N GLY A 573 -20.47 5.08 -8.36
CA GLY A 573 -21.41 6.18 -8.61
C GLY A 573 -21.27 6.73 -10.04
N PRO A 574 -21.86 7.88 -10.33
CA PRO A 574 -21.64 8.55 -11.60
C PRO A 574 -20.15 8.83 -11.81
N VAL A 575 -19.61 8.37 -12.94
CA VAL A 575 -18.21 8.61 -13.31
C VAL A 575 -18.07 9.99 -13.90
N HIS A 576 -17.15 10.81 -13.38
CA HIS A 576 -16.85 12.12 -13.95
C HIS A 576 -16.41 11.99 -15.43
N PRO A 577 -16.96 12.76 -16.35
CA PRO A 577 -16.52 12.76 -17.74
C PRO A 577 -15.09 13.29 -17.88
N VAL A 578 -14.39 12.91 -18.94
CA VAL A 578 -13.09 13.51 -19.29
C VAL A 578 -13.29 14.96 -19.68
N VAL A 579 -12.52 15.86 -19.08
CA VAL A 579 -12.58 17.31 -19.37
C VAL A 579 -11.21 17.82 -19.80
N ASN A 580 -11.17 18.54 -20.91
CA ASN A 580 -9.95 19.20 -21.35
C ASN A 580 -9.66 20.42 -20.46
N LEU A 581 -8.49 20.44 -19.83
CA LEU A 581 -8.06 21.53 -18.95
C LEU A 581 -7.45 22.74 -19.70
N LYS A 582 -7.18 22.61 -21.01
CA LYS A 582 -6.58 23.67 -21.85
C LYS A 582 -7.60 24.73 -22.25
#